data_4573cfb435f0a8fae25e47e94c63c41b
#
_entry.id   4573cfb435f0a8fae25e47e94c63c41b
#
_cell.length_a   1.000
_cell.length_b   1.000
_cell.length_c   1.000
_cell.angle_alpha   90.00
_cell.angle_beta   90.00
_cell.angle_gamma   90.00
#
_symmetry.space_group_name_H-M   'P 1'
#
loop_
_entity.id
_entity.type
_entity.pdbx_description
1 polymer ?
#
loop_
_entity_poly.entity_id
_entity_poly.type
_entity_poly.pdbx_seq_one_letter_code
_entity_poly.pdbx_strand_id
1 'polypeptide(L)'
;MFTGIHFIPADTKIGFVRLRTISWVVSALLTIVPLLLVWKVGLNFGIDFQGGTLIEIQTKENVADLGDIRAKVHGLNLGEVQIQEFGAPNDVLIRIAAQPTEKEQQDSIAKVKQVLGDQVEYRRIEVVGPTISSELIAGGTVAVVVAMMAILMYIWFRFEWQFAVAAIASLVHDVTGTIGLYAALQLEFNLSSIAAILTIIGYSLNDKVVIFDRIRENLRKYKKMPLTELLDLSINETLSRTVLTHVTTFLAMMPFVLVGGEAIFGFALAMVWGIVIGAYSSIYVAAPLQLRAARCGGQQRRDRGPSRPGDRANARELCRCVRY
;
A
#
# COMPACT_ATOMS: atom_id res chain seq x y z
N MET A 1 -20.14 15.91 32.28
CA MET A 1 -19.71 14.68 31.65
C MET A 1 -19.77 14.94 30.14
N PHE A 2 -18.64 15.19 29.47
CA PHE A 2 -18.62 15.43 28.03
C PHE A 2 -19.01 14.12 27.34
N THR A 3 -20.19 14.06 26.75
CA THR A 3 -20.57 12.98 25.84
C THR A 3 -19.70 13.16 24.57
N GLY A 4 -18.72 12.30 24.40
CA GLY A 4 -17.86 12.31 23.19
C GLY A 4 -18.72 12.26 21.93
N ILE A 5 -18.26 12.93 20.87
CA ILE A 5 -18.93 12.93 19.57
C ILE A 5 -18.90 11.50 19.03
N HIS A 6 -20.05 10.83 19.04
CA HIS A 6 -20.20 9.53 18.38
C HIS A 6 -20.48 9.77 16.90
N PHE A 7 -19.48 9.62 16.05
CA PHE A 7 -19.63 9.76 14.58
C PHE A 7 -20.60 8.73 13.99
N ILE A 8 -20.74 7.57 14.63
CA ILE A 8 -21.63 6.50 14.21
C ILE A 8 -22.50 6.11 15.41
N PRO A 9 -23.84 6.09 15.25
CA PRO A 9 -24.75 5.63 16.30
C PRO A 9 -24.42 4.19 16.72
N ALA A 10 -24.55 3.90 18.03
CA ALA A 10 -24.27 2.57 18.58
C ALA A 10 -25.21 1.48 18.04
N ASP A 11 -26.37 1.88 17.52
CA ASP A 11 -27.41 0.98 16.98
C ASP A 11 -27.29 0.75 15.46
N THR A 12 -26.16 1.10 14.84
CA THR A 12 -25.96 0.91 13.40
C THR A 12 -26.00 -0.58 13.04
N LYS A 13 -26.86 -0.94 12.07
CA LYS A 13 -27.05 -2.31 11.59
C LYS A 13 -26.85 -2.37 10.07
N ILE A 14 -25.64 -2.15 9.62
CA ILE A 14 -25.31 -2.22 8.19
C ILE A 14 -24.97 -3.68 7.84
N GLY A 15 -25.62 -4.21 6.81
CA GLY A 15 -25.38 -5.58 6.30
C GLY A 15 -24.20 -5.60 5.29
N PHE A 16 -22.97 -5.55 5.78
CA PHE A 16 -21.76 -5.54 4.95
C PHE A 16 -21.59 -6.83 4.15
N VAL A 17 -21.91 -7.97 4.77
CA VAL A 17 -21.77 -9.30 4.15
C VAL A 17 -22.75 -9.51 3.01
N ARG A 18 -23.87 -8.78 2.97
CA ARG A 18 -24.82 -8.81 1.85
C ARG A 18 -24.18 -8.32 0.55
N LEU A 19 -23.28 -7.34 0.63
CA LEU A 19 -22.58 -6.76 -0.51
C LEU A 19 -21.35 -7.58 -0.97
N ARG A 20 -21.12 -8.75 -0.38
CA ARG A 20 -19.93 -9.59 -0.63
C ARG A 20 -19.64 -9.87 -2.11
N THR A 21 -20.67 -10.07 -2.94
CA THR A 21 -20.46 -10.36 -4.37
C THR A 21 -19.90 -9.15 -5.09
N ILE A 22 -20.43 -7.96 -4.82
CA ILE A 22 -19.93 -6.70 -5.37
C ILE A 22 -18.52 -6.44 -4.85
N SER A 23 -18.29 -6.63 -3.55
CA SER A 23 -16.96 -6.42 -2.95
C SER A 23 -15.90 -7.37 -3.51
N TRP A 24 -16.24 -8.63 -3.83
CA TRP A 24 -15.32 -9.55 -4.49
C TRP A 24 -14.93 -9.08 -5.89
N VAL A 25 -15.88 -8.56 -6.67
CA VAL A 25 -15.60 -8.01 -8.01
C VAL A 25 -14.70 -6.77 -7.90
N VAL A 26 -15.03 -5.85 -7.01
CA VAL A 26 -14.23 -4.63 -6.77
C VAL A 26 -12.82 -5.00 -6.29
N SER A 27 -12.69 -5.94 -5.34
CA SER A 27 -11.38 -6.39 -4.85
C SER A 27 -10.56 -7.09 -5.93
N ALA A 28 -11.20 -7.89 -6.79
CA ALA A 28 -10.53 -8.50 -7.93
C ALA A 28 -10.02 -7.43 -8.92
N LEU A 29 -10.81 -6.41 -9.21
CA LEU A 29 -10.38 -5.27 -10.04
C LEU A 29 -9.23 -4.50 -9.38
N LEU A 30 -9.34 -4.19 -8.07
CA LEU A 30 -8.30 -3.51 -7.29
C LEU A 30 -7.02 -4.34 -7.12
N THR A 31 -7.02 -5.61 -7.49
CA THR A 31 -5.82 -6.46 -7.51
C THR A 31 -5.31 -6.65 -8.93
N ILE A 32 -6.18 -6.97 -9.89
CA ILE A 32 -5.79 -7.32 -11.26
C ILE A 32 -5.32 -6.08 -12.02
N VAL A 33 -6.05 -4.95 -11.91
CA VAL A 33 -5.68 -3.71 -12.63
C VAL A 33 -4.30 -3.19 -12.20
N PRO A 34 -3.95 -3.07 -10.90
CA PRO A 34 -2.61 -2.75 -10.45
C PRO A 34 -1.53 -3.69 -11.01
N LEU A 35 -1.74 -5.00 -10.97
CA LEU A 35 -0.78 -5.97 -11.51
C LEU A 35 -0.56 -5.78 -13.02
N LEU A 36 -1.63 -5.52 -13.77
CA LEU A 36 -1.54 -5.24 -15.19
C LEU A 36 -0.83 -3.91 -15.48
N LEU A 37 -1.04 -2.88 -14.66
CA LEU A 37 -0.35 -1.59 -14.78
C LEU A 37 1.15 -1.76 -14.51
N VAL A 38 1.52 -2.45 -13.44
CA VAL A 38 2.93 -2.74 -13.15
C VAL A 38 3.58 -3.55 -14.28
N TRP A 39 2.87 -4.50 -14.86
CA TRP A 39 3.40 -5.31 -15.97
C TRP A 39 3.55 -4.54 -17.28
N LYS A 40 2.59 -3.66 -17.61
CA LYS A 40 2.58 -2.92 -18.89
C LYS A 40 3.36 -1.63 -18.86
N VAL A 41 3.22 -0.87 -17.78
CA VAL A 41 3.78 0.49 -17.65
C VAL A 41 5.09 0.45 -16.85
N GLY A 42 5.18 -0.49 -15.88
CA GLY A 42 6.33 -0.57 -14.98
C GLY A 42 6.22 0.41 -13.81
N LEU A 43 7.26 0.39 -12.96
CA LEU A 43 7.45 1.33 -11.88
C LEU A 43 8.53 2.34 -12.27
N ASN A 44 8.32 3.60 -11.92
CA ASN A 44 9.33 4.65 -12.08
C ASN A 44 10.31 4.58 -10.90
N PHE A 45 11.36 3.75 -11.01
CA PHE A 45 12.34 3.60 -9.93
C PHE A 45 13.17 4.88 -9.76
N GLY A 46 13.32 5.32 -8.51
CA GLY A 46 14.15 6.43 -8.12
C GLY A 46 15.66 6.11 -8.16
N ILE A 47 16.46 7.15 -7.95
CA ILE A 47 17.92 7.04 -7.91
C ILE A 47 18.42 6.13 -6.79
N ASP A 48 17.65 5.92 -5.73
CA ASP A 48 17.97 4.96 -4.66
C ASP A 48 18.17 3.54 -5.19
N PHE A 49 17.45 3.17 -6.25
CA PHE A 49 17.49 1.83 -6.85
C PHE A 49 18.28 1.75 -8.15
N GLN A 50 18.25 2.81 -8.97
CA GLN A 50 18.97 2.84 -10.25
C GLN A 50 20.37 3.43 -10.13
N GLY A 51 20.63 4.14 -9.03
CA GLY A 51 21.79 5.01 -8.93
C GLY A 51 21.66 6.24 -9.82
N GLY A 52 22.61 7.15 -9.71
CA GLY A 52 22.68 8.33 -10.55
C GLY A 52 22.62 9.64 -9.78
N THR A 53 22.34 10.71 -10.50
CA THR A 53 22.20 12.05 -9.94
C THR A 53 20.82 12.60 -10.24
N LEU A 54 20.18 13.14 -9.22
CA LEU A 54 18.92 13.84 -9.32
C LEU A 54 19.19 15.32 -9.02
N ILE A 55 18.80 16.18 -9.94
CA ILE A 55 18.94 17.63 -9.83
C ILE A 55 17.56 18.25 -9.98
N GLU A 56 17.06 18.86 -8.92
CA GLU A 56 15.83 19.64 -8.91
C GLU A 56 16.21 21.11 -9.11
N ILE A 57 15.66 21.70 -10.16
CA ILE A 57 15.87 23.09 -10.51
C ILE A 57 14.54 23.82 -10.63
N GLN A 58 14.56 25.09 -10.27
CA GLN A 58 13.46 26.02 -10.56
C GLN A 58 13.93 27.04 -11.58
N THR A 59 13.17 27.19 -12.67
CA THR A 59 13.45 28.23 -13.66
C THR A 59 12.95 29.58 -13.15
N LYS A 60 13.61 30.66 -13.54
CA LYS A 60 13.17 32.03 -13.22
C LYS A 60 11.93 32.44 -14.00
N GLU A 61 11.59 31.72 -15.05
CA GLU A 61 10.39 31.92 -15.84
C GLU A 61 9.21 31.20 -15.18
N ASN A 62 7.99 31.69 -15.42
CA ASN A 62 6.77 31.10 -14.84
C ASN A 62 6.45 29.70 -15.34
N VAL A 63 7.00 29.32 -16.50
CA VAL A 63 6.86 27.98 -17.12
C VAL A 63 8.23 27.58 -17.65
N ALA A 64 8.69 26.39 -17.32
CA ALA A 64 9.98 25.88 -17.79
C ALA A 64 9.89 25.44 -19.26
N ASP A 65 10.83 25.88 -20.07
CA ASP A 65 11.01 25.33 -21.42
C ASP A 65 11.82 24.02 -21.34
N LEU A 66 11.10 22.90 -21.23
CA LEU A 66 11.70 21.57 -21.20
C LEU A 66 12.48 21.26 -22.49
N GLY A 67 12.10 21.86 -23.61
CA GLY A 67 12.77 21.65 -24.90
C GLY A 67 14.17 22.23 -24.90
N ASP A 68 14.30 23.46 -24.43
CA ASP A 68 15.60 24.15 -24.31
C ASP A 68 16.49 23.47 -23.27
N ILE A 69 15.97 23.17 -22.09
CA ILE A 69 16.72 22.44 -21.05
C ILE A 69 17.20 21.10 -21.56
N ARG A 70 16.33 20.35 -22.25
CA ARG A 70 16.68 19.05 -22.82
C ARG A 70 17.77 19.15 -23.88
N ALA A 71 17.69 20.14 -24.78
CA ALA A 71 18.69 20.37 -25.80
C ALA A 71 20.06 20.69 -25.20
N LYS A 72 20.08 21.54 -24.16
CA LYS A 72 21.30 21.94 -23.44
C LYS A 72 21.94 20.78 -22.70
N VAL A 73 21.17 19.98 -21.98
CA VAL A 73 21.69 18.88 -21.15
C VAL A 73 22.08 17.65 -22.00
N HIS A 74 21.32 17.30 -23.04
CA HIS A 74 21.70 16.22 -23.95
C HIS A 74 23.00 16.49 -24.70
N GLY A 75 23.32 17.76 -24.98
CA GLY A 75 24.60 18.15 -25.59
C GLY A 75 25.84 17.80 -24.77
N LEU A 76 25.68 17.48 -23.49
CA LEU A 76 26.79 17.20 -22.57
C LEU A 76 27.26 15.73 -22.60
N ASN A 77 26.59 14.84 -23.34
CA ASN A 77 26.90 13.39 -23.43
C ASN A 77 27.06 12.71 -22.06
N LEU A 78 26.10 12.95 -21.14
CA LEU A 78 26.10 12.41 -19.79
C LEU A 78 25.45 11.02 -19.67
N GLY A 79 25.24 10.35 -20.79
CA GLY A 79 24.50 9.07 -20.84
C GLY A 79 22.99 9.29 -20.92
N GLU A 80 22.24 8.41 -20.30
CA GLU A 80 20.78 8.54 -20.23
C GLU A 80 20.39 9.69 -19.30
N VAL A 81 19.66 10.67 -19.84
CA VAL A 81 19.15 11.81 -19.09
C VAL A 81 17.64 11.87 -19.26
N GLN A 82 16.92 11.88 -18.16
CA GLN A 82 15.49 12.07 -18.11
C GLN A 82 15.17 13.46 -17.53
N ILE A 83 14.30 14.21 -18.20
CA ILE A 83 13.90 15.55 -17.81
C ILE A 83 12.38 15.60 -17.81
N GLN A 84 11.80 15.95 -16.68
CA GLN A 84 10.34 16.03 -16.49
C GLN A 84 9.96 17.25 -15.67
N GLU A 85 8.74 17.73 -15.84
CA GLU A 85 8.13 18.70 -14.93
C GLU A 85 7.91 18.04 -13.57
N PHE A 86 8.07 18.83 -12.50
CA PHE A 86 8.02 18.33 -11.14
C PHE A 86 7.31 19.32 -10.22
N GLY A 87 6.03 19.14 -10.00
CA GLY A 87 5.22 19.99 -9.15
C GLY A 87 4.73 21.25 -9.82
N ALA A 88 5.42 22.38 -9.64
CA ALA A 88 5.04 23.64 -10.27
C ALA A 88 5.49 23.67 -11.75
N PRO A 89 4.81 24.47 -12.62
CA PRO A 89 5.17 24.55 -14.04
C PRO A 89 6.60 25.08 -14.33
N ASN A 90 7.25 25.68 -13.34
CA ASN A 90 8.62 26.19 -13.41
C ASN A 90 9.64 25.31 -12.68
N ASP A 91 9.20 24.20 -12.06
CA ASP A 91 10.08 23.24 -11.41
C ASP A 91 10.39 22.07 -12.35
N VAL A 92 11.66 21.74 -12.49
CA VAL A 92 12.13 20.69 -13.39
C VAL A 92 13.03 19.72 -12.65
N LEU A 93 12.78 18.44 -12.83
CA LEU A 93 13.58 17.35 -12.33
C LEU A 93 14.47 16.81 -13.46
N ILE A 94 15.76 16.85 -13.25
CA ILE A 94 16.76 16.28 -14.16
C ILE A 94 17.36 15.06 -13.47
N ARG A 95 17.22 13.90 -14.09
CA ARG A 95 17.82 12.65 -13.64
C ARG A 95 18.90 12.24 -14.63
N ILE A 96 20.10 12.00 -14.13
CA ILE A 96 21.26 11.55 -14.91
C ILE A 96 21.62 10.14 -14.43
N ALA A 97 21.80 9.22 -15.36
CA ALA A 97 22.20 7.85 -15.05
C ALA A 97 23.50 7.80 -14.23
N ALA A 98 23.66 6.73 -13.45
CA ALA A 98 24.85 6.52 -12.63
C ALA A 98 26.11 6.52 -13.51
N GLN A 99 27.12 7.28 -13.09
CA GLN A 99 28.42 7.29 -13.73
C GLN A 99 29.32 6.24 -13.07
N PRO A 100 30.31 5.68 -13.79
CA PRO A 100 31.18 4.62 -13.28
C PRO A 100 31.98 5.02 -12.04
N THR A 101 32.32 6.30 -11.91
CA THR A 101 33.12 6.82 -10.78
C THR A 101 32.47 8.04 -10.15
N GLU A 102 32.70 8.22 -8.83
CA GLU A 102 32.20 9.40 -8.08
C GLU A 102 32.70 10.72 -8.67
N LYS A 103 33.93 10.70 -9.21
CA LYS A 103 34.51 11.89 -9.86
C LYS A 103 33.75 12.26 -11.12
N GLU A 104 33.45 11.29 -11.98
CA GLU A 104 32.66 11.54 -13.20
C GLU A 104 31.24 12.00 -12.88
N GLN A 105 30.68 11.53 -11.75
CA GLN A 105 29.38 11.94 -11.27
C GLN A 105 29.41 13.39 -10.81
N GLN A 106 30.44 13.83 -10.07
CA GLN A 106 30.64 15.23 -9.70
C GLN A 106 30.92 16.12 -10.91
N ASP A 107 31.72 15.65 -11.87
CA ASP A 107 31.99 16.37 -13.12
C ASP A 107 30.71 16.57 -13.94
N SER A 108 29.80 15.61 -13.92
CA SER A 108 28.50 15.68 -14.59
C SER A 108 27.63 16.80 -13.97
N ILE A 109 27.60 16.89 -12.65
CA ILE A 109 26.91 17.98 -11.95
C ILE A 109 27.52 19.35 -12.30
N ALA A 110 28.85 19.43 -12.31
CA ALA A 110 29.55 20.66 -12.65
C ALA A 110 29.24 21.11 -14.08
N LYS A 111 29.21 20.20 -15.05
CA LYS A 111 28.83 20.47 -16.44
C LYS A 111 27.39 20.98 -16.57
N VAL A 112 26.44 20.34 -15.87
CA VAL A 112 25.04 20.79 -15.87
C VAL A 112 24.92 22.19 -15.26
N LYS A 113 25.59 22.44 -14.13
CA LYS A 113 25.62 23.77 -13.51
C LYS A 113 26.23 24.82 -14.44
N GLN A 114 27.27 24.47 -15.19
CA GLN A 114 27.92 25.39 -16.12
C GLN A 114 27.01 25.74 -17.31
N VAL A 115 26.23 24.81 -17.81
CA VAL A 115 25.37 25.01 -18.99
C VAL A 115 24.06 25.70 -18.65
N LEU A 116 23.45 25.39 -17.51
CA LEU A 116 22.22 26.03 -17.05
C LEU A 116 22.48 27.35 -16.36
N GLY A 117 23.68 27.53 -15.75
CA GLY A 117 24.17 28.77 -15.17
C GLY A 117 23.22 29.39 -14.15
N ASP A 118 23.12 30.72 -14.17
CA ASP A 118 22.27 31.53 -13.28
C ASP A 118 20.81 31.66 -13.76
N GLN A 119 20.42 30.93 -14.82
CA GLN A 119 19.05 30.94 -15.34
C GLN A 119 18.09 30.18 -14.47
N VAL A 120 18.61 29.26 -13.63
CA VAL A 120 17.87 28.37 -12.77
C VAL A 120 18.34 28.46 -11.31
N GLU A 121 17.45 28.18 -10.38
CA GLU A 121 17.76 27.99 -8.98
C GLU A 121 17.85 26.49 -8.68
N TYR A 122 18.95 26.05 -8.09
CA TYR A 122 19.15 24.64 -7.71
C TYR A 122 18.56 24.41 -6.33
N ARG A 123 17.42 23.69 -6.26
CA ARG A 123 16.74 23.43 -5.00
C ARG A 123 17.31 22.21 -4.28
N ARG A 124 17.60 21.14 -5.04
CA ARG A 124 18.06 19.88 -4.49
C ARG A 124 18.99 19.19 -5.46
N ILE A 125 20.07 18.64 -4.93
CA ILE A 125 20.97 17.79 -5.70
C ILE A 125 21.23 16.55 -4.85
N GLU A 126 20.85 15.40 -5.36
CA GLU A 126 21.09 14.11 -4.73
C GLU A 126 21.94 13.25 -5.64
N VAL A 127 22.83 12.49 -5.02
CA VAL A 127 23.79 11.64 -5.73
C VAL A 127 23.81 10.28 -5.05
N VAL A 128 23.51 9.24 -5.82
CA VAL A 128 23.58 7.87 -5.35
C VAL A 128 24.52 7.09 -6.27
N GLY A 129 25.68 6.69 -5.73
CA GLY A 129 26.63 5.87 -6.46
C GLY A 129 26.10 4.44 -6.69
N PRO A 130 26.60 3.72 -7.71
CA PRO A 130 26.11 2.38 -8.03
C PRO A 130 26.33 1.35 -6.90
N THR A 131 27.39 1.51 -6.11
CA THR A 131 27.64 0.66 -4.93
C THR A 131 26.60 0.90 -3.86
N ILE A 132 26.30 2.18 -3.55
CA ILE A 132 25.31 2.56 -2.56
C ILE A 132 23.93 2.09 -2.98
N SER A 133 23.56 2.27 -4.24
CA SER A 133 22.28 1.79 -4.77
C SER A 133 22.09 0.27 -4.58
N SER A 134 23.13 -0.53 -4.86
CA SER A 134 23.07 -1.98 -4.67
C SER A 134 22.91 -2.38 -3.19
N GLU A 135 23.57 -1.67 -2.28
CA GLU A 135 23.42 -1.88 -0.83
C GLU A 135 22.03 -1.48 -0.34
N LEU A 136 21.47 -0.37 -0.86
CA LEU A 136 20.11 0.07 -0.53
C LEU A 136 19.05 -0.94 -1.01
N ILE A 137 19.20 -1.50 -2.21
CA ILE A 137 18.33 -2.57 -2.71
C ILE A 137 18.40 -3.80 -1.80
N ALA A 138 19.60 -4.26 -1.49
CA ALA A 138 19.80 -5.43 -0.65
C ALA A 138 19.23 -5.19 0.76
N GLY A 139 19.56 -4.06 1.40
CA GLY A 139 19.08 -3.68 2.72
C GLY A 139 17.55 -3.49 2.75
N GLY A 140 16.99 -2.79 1.78
CA GLY A 140 15.54 -2.59 1.63
C GLY A 140 14.78 -3.92 1.44
N THR A 141 15.31 -4.81 0.60
CA THR A 141 14.72 -6.15 0.40
C THR A 141 14.75 -6.97 1.68
N VAL A 142 15.87 -7.00 2.39
CA VAL A 142 15.99 -7.71 3.68
C VAL A 142 15.02 -7.12 4.69
N ALA A 143 14.91 -5.79 4.80
CA ALA A 143 14.00 -5.13 5.71
C ALA A 143 12.53 -5.52 5.44
N VAL A 144 12.10 -5.53 4.17
CA VAL A 144 10.74 -5.94 3.77
C VAL A 144 10.50 -7.41 4.14
N VAL A 145 11.43 -8.31 3.82
CA VAL A 145 11.31 -9.74 4.11
C VAL A 145 11.24 -9.98 5.63
N VAL A 146 12.12 -9.36 6.41
CA VAL A 146 12.13 -9.50 7.87
C VAL A 146 10.84 -8.95 8.48
N ALA A 147 10.38 -7.77 8.04
CA ALA A 147 9.13 -7.18 8.50
C ALA A 147 7.92 -8.08 8.18
N MET A 148 7.84 -8.62 6.96
CA MET A 148 6.78 -9.54 6.56
C MET A 148 6.81 -10.82 7.38
N MET A 149 7.99 -11.41 7.61
CA MET A 149 8.15 -12.60 8.46
C MET A 149 7.72 -12.33 9.91
N ALA A 150 8.10 -11.18 10.47
CA ALA A 150 7.71 -10.79 11.83
C ALA A 150 6.18 -10.63 11.94
N ILE A 151 5.54 -10.00 10.94
CA ILE A 151 4.08 -9.83 10.88
C ILE A 151 3.39 -11.20 10.77
N LEU A 152 3.87 -12.08 9.89
CA LEU A 152 3.34 -13.44 9.73
C LEU A 152 3.45 -14.23 11.03
N MET A 153 4.59 -14.16 11.69
CA MET A 153 4.83 -14.80 12.99
C MET A 153 3.86 -14.27 14.05
N TYR A 154 3.72 -12.93 14.16
CA TYR A 154 2.77 -12.32 15.09
C TYR A 154 1.34 -12.79 14.86
N ILE A 155 0.86 -12.78 13.61
CA ILE A 155 -0.50 -13.24 13.27
C ILE A 155 -0.67 -14.72 13.59
N TRP A 156 0.34 -15.55 13.29
CA TRP A 156 0.33 -16.98 13.60
C TRP A 156 0.18 -17.26 15.09
N PHE A 157 0.94 -16.59 15.93
CA PHE A 157 0.83 -16.76 17.38
C PHE A 157 -0.45 -16.17 17.97
N ARG A 158 -0.94 -15.06 17.38
CA ARG A 158 -2.08 -14.31 17.93
C ARG A 158 -3.42 -14.90 17.53
N PHE A 159 -3.51 -15.48 16.34
CA PHE A 159 -4.76 -15.96 15.73
C PHE A 159 -4.65 -17.42 15.24
N GLU A 160 -5.83 -18.04 15.10
CA GLU A 160 -5.95 -19.32 14.42
C GLU A 160 -5.59 -19.17 12.93
N TRP A 161 -5.06 -20.24 12.31
CA TRP A 161 -4.56 -20.23 10.92
C TRP A 161 -5.55 -19.65 9.89
N GLN A 162 -6.85 -19.81 10.12
CA GLN A 162 -7.90 -19.28 9.25
C GLN A 162 -7.92 -17.74 9.19
N PHE A 163 -7.75 -17.10 10.37
CA PHE A 163 -7.65 -15.65 10.48
C PHE A 163 -6.34 -15.14 9.88
N ALA A 164 -5.26 -15.92 10.05
CA ALA A 164 -3.96 -15.61 9.48
C ALA A 164 -4.03 -15.56 7.94
N VAL A 165 -4.61 -16.57 7.29
CA VAL A 165 -4.77 -16.60 5.83
C VAL A 165 -5.60 -15.42 5.32
N ALA A 166 -6.70 -15.08 6.00
CA ALA A 166 -7.52 -13.94 5.61
C ALA A 166 -6.79 -12.59 5.77
N ALA A 167 -6.01 -12.44 6.86
CA ALA A 167 -5.19 -11.24 7.06
C ALA A 167 -4.13 -11.09 5.96
N ILE A 168 -3.39 -12.17 5.66
CA ILE A 168 -2.35 -12.17 4.62
C ILE A 168 -2.93 -11.83 3.25
N ALA A 169 -4.02 -12.51 2.85
CA ALA A 169 -4.66 -12.24 1.56
C ALA A 169 -5.10 -10.76 1.44
N SER A 170 -5.64 -10.20 2.52
CA SER A 170 -6.03 -8.81 2.57
C SER A 170 -4.84 -7.85 2.56
N LEU A 171 -3.71 -8.19 3.22
CA LEU A 171 -2.48 -7.40 3.17
C LEU A 171 -1.85 -7.39 1.75
N VAL A 172 -1.84 -8.55 1.09
CA VAL A 172 -1.38 -8.64 -0.31
C VAL A 172 -2.23 -7.77 -1.22
N HIS A 173 -3.56 -7.75 -1.02
CA HIS A 173 -4.46 -6.84 -1.74
C HIS A 173 -4.08 -5.37 -1.51
N ASP A 174 -3.84 -4.95 -0.28
CA ASP A 174 -3.52 -3.56 0.07
C ASP A 174 -2.18 -3.12 -0.53
N VAL A 175 -1.15 -3.98 -0.42
CA VAL A 175 0.17 -3.74 -1.00
C VAL A 175 0.09 -3.65 -2.52
N THR A 176 -0.62 -4.58 -3.16
CA THR A 176 -0.79 -4.59 -4.62
C THR A 176 -1.50 -3.32 -5.09
N GLY A 177 -2.56 -2.89 -4.39
CA GLY A 177 -3.25 -1.65 -4.69
C GLY A 177 -2.36 -0.40 -4.54
N THR A 178 -1.49 -0.39 -3.53
CA THR A 178 -0.54 0.71 -3.31
C THR A 178 0.55 0.75 -4.38
N ILE A 179 1.14 -0.40 -4.72
CA ILE A 179 2.13 -0.49 -5.82
C ILE A 179 1.47 -0.08 -7.15
N GLY A 180 0.21 -0.45 -7.35
CA GLY A 180 -0.57 -0.02 -8.51
C GLY A 180 -0.78 1.49 -8.60
N LEU A 181 -0.92 2.18 -7.48
CA LEU A 181 -0.99 3.64 -7.45
C LEU A 181 0.32 4.26 -7.97
N TYR A 182 1.48 3.75 -7.50
CA TYR A 182 2.78 4.22 -7.99
C TYR A 182 2.92 4.00 -9.51
N ALA A 183 2.51 2.84 -10.01
CA ALA A 183 2.54 2.55 -11.44
C ALA A 183 1.56 3.41 -12.26
N ALA A 184 0.36 3.67 -11.74
CA ALA A 184 -0.68 4.44 -12.42
C ALA A 184 -0.33 5.92 -12.55
N LEU A 185 0.22 6.51 -11.49
CA LEU A 185 0.59 7.92 -11.43
C LEU A 185 2.06 8.17 -11.79
N GLN A 186 2.82 7.11 -12.08
CA GLN A 186 4.27 7.17 -12.37
C GLN A 186 5.07 7.94 -11.31
N LEU A 187 4.60 7.82 -10.04
CA LEU A 187 5.32 8.39 -8.90
C LEU A 187 6.67 7.72 -8.75
N GLU A 188 7.65 8.49 -8.29
CA GLU A 188 8.99 7.96 -8.05
C GLU A 188 8.96 6.90 -6.94
N PHE A 189 9.39 5.69 -7.28
CA PHE A 189 9.48 4.58 -6.35
C PHE A 189 10.89 4.54 -5.75
N ASN A 190 11.01 4.98 -4.50
CA ASN A 190 12.25 5.14 -3.75
C ASN A 190 12.17 4.45 -2.37
N LEU A 191 13.17 4.61 -1.52
CA LEU A 191 13.17 4.04 -0.17
C LEU A 191 11.99 4.55 0.68
N SER A 192 11.58 5.81 0.52
CA SER A 192 10.41 6.35 1.21
C SER A 192 9.13 5.62 0.79
N SER A 193 9.04 5.15 -0.45
CA SER A 193 7.92 4.34 -0.95
C SER A 193 7.85 2.98 -0.27
N ILE A 194 9.00 2.34 -0.03
CA ILE A 194 9.06 1.10 0.76
C ILE A 194 8.61 1.35 2.19
N ALA A 195 9.07 2.44 2.81
CA ALA A 195 8.67 2.82 4.16
C ALA A 195 7.15 3.08 4.25
N ALA A 196 6.54 3.74 3.22
CA ALA A 196 5.10 3.91 3.12
C ALA A 196 4.37 2.57 3.07
N ILE A 197 4.80 1.64 2.22
CA ILE A 197 4.19 0.30 2.10
C ILE A 197 4.26 -0.45 3.42
N LEU A 198 5.41 -0.46 4.11
CA LEU A 198 5.55 -1.12 5.40
C LEU A 198 4.65 -0.48 6.47
N THR A 199 4.53 0.84 6.45
CA THR A 199 3.63 1.58 7.35
C THR A 199 2.16 1.26 7.08
N ILE A 200 1.75 1.19 5.81
CA ILE A 200 0.39 0.79 5.39
C ILE A 200 0.07 -0.63 5.85
N ILE A 201 1.01 -1.56 5.70
CA ILE A 201 0.84 -2.94 6.17
C ILE A 201 0.57 -2.96 7.68
N GLY A 202 1.38 -2.27 8.48
CA GLY A 202 1.20 -2.18 9.92
C GLY A 202 -0.12 -1.54 10.33
N TYR A 203 -0.48 -0.43 9.66
CA TYR A 203 -1.71 0.30 9.91
C TYR A 203 -2.96 -0.55 9.57
N SER A 204 -2.97 -1.16 8.39
CA SER A 204 -4.06 -2.01 7.92
C SER A 204 -4.22 -3.27 8.78
N LEU A 205 -3.10 -3.83 9.27
CA LEU A 205 -3.12 -4.96 10.17
C LEU A 205 -3.79 -4.63 11.51
N ASN A 206 -3.52 -3.44 12.08
CA ASN A 206 -4.10 -3.03 13.35
C ASN A 206 -5.64 -3.09 13.32
N ASP A 207 -6.25 -2.62 12.23
CA ASP A 207 -7.71 -2.64 12.08
C ASP A 207 -8.27 -4.07 11.94
N LYS A 208 -7.59 -4.91 11.15
CA LYS A 208 -7.94 -6.32 10.98
C LYS A 208 -7.90 -7.09 12.30
N VAL A 209 -6.87 -6.85 13.12
CA VAL A 209 -6.73 -7.46 14.45
C VAL A 209 -7.92 -7.13 15.34
N VAL A 210 -8.37 -5.86 15.35
CA VAL A 210 -9.53 -5.43 16.15
C VAL A 210 -10.81 -6.12 15.70
N ILE A 211 -11.06 -6.17 14.38
CA ILE A 211 -12.23 -6.85 13.82
C ILE A 211 -12.20 -8.35 14.15
N PHE A 212 -11.04 -9.00 13.99
CA PHE A 212 -10.88 -10.44 14.25
C PHE A 212 -11.05 -10.78 15.73
N ASP A 213 -10.53 -9.97 16.64
CA ASP A 213 -10.74 -10.16 18.08
C ASP A 213 -12.23 -10.05 18.43
N ARG A 214 -12.94 -9.08 17.84
CA ARG A 214 -14.37 -8.92 18.05
C ARG A 214 -15.17 -10.09 17.47
N ILE A 215 -14.81 -10.57 16.29
CA ILE A 215 -15.42 -11.79 15.72
C ILE A 215 -15.22 -12.99 16.65
N ARG A 216 -14.00 -13.19 17.18
CA ARG A 216 -13.72 -14.29 18.13
C ARG A 216 -14.51 -14.17 19.43
N GLU A 217 -14.65 -12.96 19.96
CA GLU A 217 -15.47 -12.69 21.15
C GLU A 217 -16.94 -13.06 20.88
N ASN A 218 -17.50 -12.57 19.77
CA ASN A 218 -18.88 -12.82 19.39
C ASN A 218 -19.16 -14.28 19.04
N LEU A 219 -18.19 -15.01 18.45
CA LEU A 219 -18.30 -16.47 18.25
C LEU A 219 -18.41 -17.25 19.55
N ARG A 220 -17.78 -16.76 20.63
CA ARG A 220 -17.90 -17.39 21.97
C ARG A 220 -19.22 -17.07 22.64
N LYS A 221 -19.70 -15.82 22.44
CA LYS A 221 -20.93 -15.30 23.08
C LYS A 221 -22.19 -15.80 22.39
N TYR A 222 -22.26 -15.75 21.07
CA TYR A 222 -23.46 -16.06 20.28
C TYR A 222 -23.34 -17.38 19.54
N LYS A 223 -23.55 -18.50 20.26
CA LYS A 223 -23.36 -19.87 19.73
C LYS A 223 -24.39 -20.31 18.68
N LYS A 224 -25.56 -19.67 18.64
CA LYS A 224 -26.69 -20.03 17.75
C LYS A 224 -26.91 -19.04 16.61
N MET A 225 -26.20 -17.88 16.60
CA MET A 225 -26.33 -16.86 15.57
C MET A 225 -25.73 -17.34 14.24
N PRO A 226 -26.40 -17.11 13.10
CA PRO A 226 -25.82 -17.37 11.78
C PRO A 226 -24.51 -16.59 11.60
N LEU A 227 -23.50 -17.22 10.99
CA LEU A 227 -22.17 -16.62 10.87
C LEU A 227 -22.17 -15.29 10.08
N THR A 228 -23.07 -15.13 9.11
CA THR A 228 -23.24 -13.87 8.35
C THR A 228 -23.71 -12.72 9.23
N GLU A 229 -24.70 -12.97 10.09
CA GLU A 229 -25.21 -11.98 11.03
C GLU A 229 -24.17 -11.63 12.11
N LEU A 230 -23.41 -12.65 12.57
CA LEU A 230 -22.35 -12.48 13.55
C LEU A 230 -21.22 -11.60 13.01
N LEU A 231 -20.84 -11.79 11.74
CA LEU A 231 -19.82 -10.96 11.09
C LEU A 231 -20.32 -9.51 10.94
N ASP A 232 -21.55 -9.31 10.45
CA ASP A 232 -22.16 -7.99 10.36
C ASP A 232 -22.21 -7.30 11.73
N LEU A 233 -22.61 -8.02 12.77
CA LEU A 233 -22.61 -7.52 14.14
C LEU A 233 -21.21 -7.09 14.58
N SER A 234 -20.19 -7.95 14.37
CA SER A 234 -18.83 -7.68 14.80
C SER A 234 -18.21 -6.48 14.09
N ILE A 235 -18.49 -6.32 12.79
CA ILE A 235 -18.03 -5.16 12.01
C ILE A 235 -18.71 -3.89 12.52
N ASN A 236 -20.04 -3.91 12.72
CA ASN A 236 -20.78 -2.74 13.22
C ASN A 236 -20.30 -2.30 14.61
N GLU A 237 -20.01 -3.24 15.51
CA GLU A 237 -19.49 -2.95 16.86
C GLU A 237 -18.09 -2.31 16.85
N THR A 238 -17.27 -2.58 15.84
CA THR A 238 -15.92 -1.99 15.68
C THR A 238 -15.91 -0.77 14.77
N LEU A 239 -16.99 -0.51 14.03
CA LEU A 239 -17.06 0.49 12.96
C LEU A 239 -16.73 1.91 13.44
N SER A 240 -17.25 2.31 14.59
CA SER A 240 -17.01 3.65 15.16
C SER A 240 -15.50 3.87 15.41
N ARG A 241 -14.82 2.86 15.93
CA ARG A 241 -13.36 2.92 16.15
C ARG A 241 -12.60 2.97 14.83
N THR A 242 -12.92 2.08 13.88
CA THR A 242 -12.29 2.02 12.57
C THR A 242 -12.43 3.34 11.83
N VAL A 243 -13.65 3.91 11.76
CA VAL A 243 -13.86 5.20 11.11
C VAL A 243 -13.10 6.32 11.80
N LEU A 244 -13.11 6.38 13.15
CA LEU A 244 -12.39 7.41 13.88
C LEU A 244 -10.88 7.34 13.61
N THR A 245 -10.28 6.14 13.67
CA THR A 245 -8.85 5.96 13.43
C THR A 245 -8.47 6.32 11.99
N HIS A 246 -9.28 5.94 11.00
CA HIS A 246 -9.03 6.27 9.59
C HIS A 246 -9.19 7.77 9.32
N VAL A 247 -10.24 8.41 9.84
CA VAL A 247 -10.45 9.85 9.66
C VAL A 247 -9.35 10.66 10.33
N THR A 248 -8.95 10.32 11.55
CA THR A 248 -7.86 11.05 12.24
C THR A 248 -6.52 10.92 11.51
N THR A 249 -6.18 9.73 11.03
CA THR A 249 -4.92 9.52 10.28
C THR A 249 -4.98 10.16 8.90
N PHE A 250 -6.13 10.09 8.22
CA PHE A 250 -6.35 10.79 6.95
C PHE A 250 -6.15 12.29 7.11
N LEU A 251 -6.77 12.91 8.13
CA LEU A 251 -6.62 14.34 8.41
C LEU A 251 -5.19 14.71 8.79
N ALA A 252 -4.45 13.82 9.46
CA ALA A 252 -3.04 14.05 9.78
C ALA A 252 -2.13 13.98 8.54
N MET A 253 -2.46 13.13 7.55
CA MET A 253 -1.67 12.98 6.32
C MET A 253 -2.03 14.00 5.24
N MET A 254 -3.25 14.52 5.22
CA MET A 254 -3.74 15.44 4.19
C MET A 254 -2.88 16.72 4.03
N PRO A 255 -2.43 17.39 5.11
CA PRO A 255 -1.54 18.52 4.99
C PRO A 255 -0.23 18.23 4.24
N PHE A 256 0.33 17.01 4.41
CA PHE A 256 1.54 16.60 3.69
C PHE A 256 1.29 16.42 2.19
N VAL A 257 0.09 16.02 1.78
CA VAL A 257 -0.28 15.95 0.36
C VAL A 257 -0.48 17.36 -0.22
N LEU A 258 -1.04 18.29 0.56
CA LEU A 258 -1.41 19.62 0.05
C LEU A 258 -0.24 20.63 0.08
N VAL A 259 0.63 20.55 1.08
CA VAL A 259 1.64 21.57 1.37
C VAL A 259 3.03 20.97 1.65
N GLY A 260 3.17 19.64 1.69
CA GLY A 260 4.39 18.93 2.11
C GLY A 260 5.56 19.00 1.14
N GLY A 261 5.35 19.56 -0.04
CA GLY A 261 6.35 19.61 -1.10
C GLY A 261 6.58 18.25 -1.78
N GLU A 262 7.27 18.29 -2.90
CA GLU A 262 7.40 17.14 -3.82
C GLU A 262 8.15 15.96 -3.21
N ALA A 263 9.14 16.22 -2.37
CA ALA A 263 9.94 15.16 -1.74
C ALA A 263 9.12 14.22 -0.86
N ILE A 264 8.02 14.69 -0.27
CA ILE A 264 7.17 13.92 0.66
C ILE A 264 5.84 13.53 -0.02
N PHE A 265 5.51 14.16 -1.15
CA PHE A 265 4.23 13.98 -1.84
C PHE A 265 3.93 12.50 -2.15
N GLY A 266 4.87 11.78 -2.76
CA GLY A 266 4.70 10.37 -3.10
C GLY A 266 4.43 9.47 -1.89
N PHE A 267 5.17 9.69 -0.79
CA PHE A 267 4.95 9.03 0.49
C PHE A 267 3.56 9.34 1.07
N ALA A 268 3.22 10.63 1.16
CA ALA A 268 1.98 11.09 1.77
C ALA A 268 0.75 10.61 0.99
N LEU A 269 0.81 10.69 -0.35
CA LEU A 269 -0.27 10.21 -1.22
C LEU A 269 -0.46 8.71 -1.11
N ALA A 270 0.63 7.92 -1.07
CA ALA A 270 0.56 6.48 -0.84
C ALA A 270 -0.07 6.16 0.52
N MET A 271 0.29 6.91 1.58
CA MET A 271 -0.31 6.74 2.90
C MET A 271 -1.81 7.04 2.90
N VAL A 272 -2.24 8.15 2.30
CA VAL A 272 -3.67 8.49 2.16
C VAL A 272 -4.43 7.40 1.41
N TRP A 273 -3.89 6.93 0.30
CA TRP A 273 -4.45 5.82 -0.46
C TRP A 273 -4.51 4.52 0.33
N GLY A 274 -3.42 4.19 1.03
CA GLY A 274 -3.32 3.00 1.87
C GLY A 274 -4.33 2.99 3.02
N ILE A 275 -4.62 4.14 3.62
CA ILE A 275 -5.66 4.31 4.65
C ILE A 275 -7.02 3.95 4.06
N VAL A 276 -7.36 4.45 2.87
CA VAL A 276 -8.66 4.21 2.21
C VAL A 276 -8.79 2.73 1.81
N ILE A 277 -7.76 2.18 1.14
CA ILE A 277 -7.75 0.76 0.75
C ILE A 277 -7.76 -0.16 1.97
N GLY A 278 -7.02 0.17 3.03
CA GLY A 278 -6.95 -0.60 4.27
C GLY A 278 -8.30 -0.68 4.98
N ALA A 279 -9.04 0.44 5.06
CA ALA A 279 -10.39 0.46 5.58
C ALA A 279 -11.33 -0.44 4.77
N TYR A 280 -11.28 -0.30 3.45
CA TYR A 280 -12.08 -1.13 2.55
C TYR A 280 -11.73 -2.61 2.72
N SER A 281 -10.45 -2.97 2.68
CA SER A 281 -10.00 -4.37 2.72
C SER A 281 -10.31 -5.05 4.06
N SER A 282 -10.24 -4.33 5.17
CA SER A 282 -10.55 -4.85 6.49
C SER A 282 -12.02 -5.28 6.61
N ILE A 283 -12.93 -4.50 6.05
CA ILE A 283 -14.37 -4.74 6.09
C ILE A 283 -14.81 -5.73 5.00
N TYR A 284 -14.37 -5.50 3.76
CA TYR A 284 -14.93 -6.18 2.59
C TYR A 284 -14.06 -7.34 2.05
N VAL A 285 -12.80 -7.45 2.46
CA VAL A 285 -11.93 -8.57 2.08
C VAL A 285 -11.66 -9.49 3.26
N ALA A 286 -11.10 -8.96 4.36
CA ALA A 286 -10.66 -9.78 5.48
C ALA A 286 -11.83 -10.45 6.21
N ALA A 287 -12.90 -9.72 6.54
CA ALA A 287 -14.04 -10.27 7.27
C ALA A 287 -14.85 -11.30 6.44
N PRO A 288 -15.22 -11.08 5.16
CA PRO A 288 -15.89 -12.11 4.36
C PRO A 288 -15.05 -13.35 4.05
N LEU A 289 -13.72 -13.24 3.99
CA LEU A 289 -12.83 -14.41 3.86
C LEU A 289 -12.99 -15.38 5.04
N GLN A 290 -13.32 -14.89 6.23
CA GLN A 290 -13.61 -15.70 7.40
C GLN A 290 -14.82 -16.64 7.18
N LEU A 291 -15.81 -16.26 6.37
CA LEU A 291 -16.94 -17.12 6.04
C LEU A 291 -16.50 -18.40 5.33
N ARG A 292 -15.52 -18.31 4.44
CA ARG A 292 -15.00 -19.48 3.70
C ARG A 292 -14.10 -20.33 4.60
N ALA A 293 -13.22 -19.68 5.35
CA ALA A 293 -12.28 -20.35 6.23
C ALA A 293 -12.98 -21.09 7.39
N ALA A 294 -14.01 -20.49 7.99
CA ALA A 294 -14.81 -21.12 9.05
C ALA A 294 -15.63 -22.32 8.54
N ARG A 295 -16.11 -22.30 7.30
CA ARG A 295 -16.79 -23.44 6.67
C ARG A 295 -15.86 -24.62 6.45
N CYS A 296 -14.58 -24.39 6.14
CA CYS A 296 -13.57 -25.45 5.98
C CYS A 296 -13.02 -25.98 7.32
N GLY A 297 -13.01 -25.17 8.38
CA GLY A 297 -12.28 -25.45 9.64
C GLY A 297 -13.06 -26.10 10.77
N GLY A 298 -14.27 -26.61 10.56
CA GLY A 298 -14.92 -27.48 11.57
C GLY A 298 -16.05 -26.87 12.39
N GLN A 299 -16.56 -25.69 12.10
CA GLN A 299 -17.84 -25.23 12.63
C GLN A 299 -18.99 -26.13 12.12
N GLN A 300 -18.76 -26.88 11.03
CA GLN A 300 -19.60 -28.00 10.58
C GLN A 300 -19.80 -29.13 11.62
N ARG A 301 -18.96 -29.20 12.65
CA ARG A 301 -19.16 -30.16 13.75
C ARG A 301 -20.22 -29.73 14.77
N ARG A 302 -20.58 -28.46 14.87
CA ARG A 302 -21.54 -27.97 15.86
C ARG A 302 -22.99 -27.93 15.39
N ASP A 303 -23.22 -27.82 14.07
CA ASP A 303 -24.58 -27.81 13.49
C ASP A 303 -25.08 -29.24 13.14
N ARG A 304 -24.24 -30.27 13.30
CA ARG A 304 -24.61 -31.65 13.15
C ARG A 304 -24.98 -32.21 14.53
N GLY A 305 -26.27 -32.25 14.80
CA GLY A 305 -26.84 -33.31 15.61
C GLY A 305 -26.38 -34.67 15.02
N PRO A 306 -26.56 -35.80 15.70
CA PRO A 306 -25.97 -37.07 15.30
C PRO A 306 -26.23 -37.36 13.82
N SER A 307 -25.14 -37.34 13.04
CA SER A 307 -25.15 -37.43 11.57
C SER A 307 -25.76 -38.74 11.10
N ARG A 308 -26.77 -38.66 10.24
CA ARG A 308 -27.26 -39.83 9.49
C ARG A 308 -26.13 -40.42 8.61
N PRO A 309 -26.07 -41.75 8.41
CA PRO A 309 -24.95 -42.39 7.72
C PRO A 309 -24.67 -41.97 6.26
N GLY A 310 -25.61 -41.28 5.58
CA GLY A 310 -25.48 -40.85 4.20
C GLY A 310 -24.77 -39.51 3.97
N ASP A 311 -24.59 -38.65 5.01
CA ASP A 311 -24.07 -37.28 4.85
C ASP A 311 -22.54 -37.20 4.76
N ARG A 312 -21.84 -38.33 4.93
CA ARG A 312 -20.35 -38.34 4.96
C ARG A 312 -19.69 -38.30 3.57
N ALA A 313 -20.42 -38.64 2.51
CA ALA A 313 -19.88 -38.65 1.15
C ALA A 313 -19.73 -37.25 0.55
N ASN A 314 -20.74 -36.40 0.72
CA ASN A 314 -20.72 -35.01 0.16
C ASN A 314 -19.74 -34.06 0.86
N ALA A 315 -19.32 -34.36 2.10
CA ALA A 315 -18.36 -33.52 2.84
C ALA A 315 -16.91 -33.71 2.35
N ARG A 316 -16.58 -34.84 1.73
CA ARG A 316 -15.24 -35.15 1.23
C ARG A 316 -14.94 -34.48 -0.12
N GLU A 317 -15.94 -34.24 -0.95
CA GLU A 317 -15.75 -33.56 -2.25
C GLU A 317 -15.52 -32.05 -2.11
N LEU A 318 -16.17 -31.39 -1.14
CA LEU A 318 -16.00 -29.95 -0.88
C LEU A 318 -14.65 -29.59 -0.23
N CYS A 319 -14.03 -30.54 0.50
CA CYS A 319 -12.68 -30.35 1.05
C CYS A 319 -11.54 -30.59 0.04
N ARG A 320 -11.82 -31.17 -1.13
CA ARG A 320 -10.81 -31.42 -2.18
C ARG A 320 -10.39 -30.16 -2.94
N CYS A 321 -11.21 -29.11 -2.93
CA CYS A 321 -10.91 -27.85 -3.63
C CYS A 321 -9.93 -26.92 -2.91
N VAL A 322 -9.41 -27.26 -1.73
CA VAL A 322 -8.47 -26.41 -0.95
C VAL A 322 -7.10 -27.10 -0.77
N ARG A 323 -6.79 -28.11 -1.59
CA ARG A 323 -5.49 -28.81 -1.55
C ARG A 323 -4.64 -28.53 -2.79
N TYR A 324 -4.73 -27.29 -3.34
CA TYR A 324 -3.75 -26.78 -4.31
C TYR A 324 -3.50 -25.29 -4.01
#